data_6a5b8139299393056c38f638408c66a8
#
_entry.id   6a5b8139299393056c38f638408c66a8
#
_cell.length_a   1.000
_cell.length_b   1.000
_cell.length_c   1.000
_cell.angle_alpha   90.00
_cell.angle_beta   90.00
_cell.angle_gamma   90.00
#
_symmetry.space_group_name_H-M   'P 1'
#
loop_
_entity.id
_entity.type
_entity.pdbx_description
1 polymer ?
#
loop_
_entity_poly.entity_id
_entity_poly.type
_entity_poly.pdbx_seq_one_letter_code
_entity_poly.pdbx_strand_id
1 'polypeptide(L)'
;DWSSDVCSSDLVPHVIEPSAGADRATLAFLCEAYTEDSAPDDKGEMQSRVVLKFHPRLAPMKAAVLPLVKKDGMPEKAQEIYGELKRHFPVFYDEKAAVGRRYRRMDEAGTPFCLTVDGDTLSDDTVTLRERDSMKQSRLKVDEAIQAIREAIDC
;
A
#
# COMPACT_ATOMS: atom_id res chain seq x y z
N ASP A 1 -30.39 7.10 44.42
CA ASP A 1 -29.79 6.05 45.23
C ASP A 1 -29.72 4.78 44.39
N TRP A 2 -28.56 4.54 43.82
CA TRP A 2 -28.29 3.42 42.86
C TRP A 2 -28.06 2.09 43.58
N SER A 3 -28.22 2.04 44.89
CA SER A 3 -27.84 0.89 45.67
C SER A 3 -28.97 -0.10 46.01
N SER A 4 -30.20 0.22 45.59
CA SER A 4 -31.36 -0.56 46.04
C SER A 4 -31.91 -1.60 45.07
N ASP A 5 -31.43 -1.63 43.84
CA ASP A 5 -31.93 -2.56 42.81
C ASP A 5 -30.85 -3.52 42.23
N VAL A 6 -29.85 -3.86 43.04
CA VAL A 6 -29.00 -5.00 42.69
C VAL A 6 -29.85 -6.24 42.90
N CYS A 7 -30.34 -6.79 41.80
CA CYS A 7 -30.98 -8.09 41.77
C CYS A 7 -30.15 -9.07 42.60
N SER A 8 -30.74 -9.69 43.58
CA SER A 8 -30.15 -10.70 44.47
C SER A 8 -29.86 -12.01 43.76
N SER A 9 -29.68 -12.03 42.45
CA SER A 9 -29.14 -13.17 41.76
C SER A 9 -27.63 -13.09 41.91
N ASP A 10 -27.06 -13.94 42.75
CA ASP A 10 -25.62 -14.08 42.97
C ASP A 10 -24.87 -14.58 41.71
N LEU A 11 -25.18 -14.01 40.56
CA LEU A 11 -24.48 -14.28 39.30
C LEU A 11 -23.17 -13.51 39.29
N VAL A 12 -22.08 -14.21 39.54
CA VAL A 12 -20.74 -13.68 39.31
C VAL A 12 -20.43 -13.84 37.82
N PRO A 13 -20.46 -12.76 37.03
CA PRO A 13 -20.15 -12.85 35.61
C PRO A 13 -18.68 -13.18 35.42
N HIS A 14 -18.41 -14.16 34.56
CA HIS A 14 -17.05 -14.38 34.06
C HIS A 14 -16.82 -13.46 32.88
N VAL A 15 -15.86 -12.56 33.01
CA VAL A 15 -15.51 -11.58 31.95
C VAL A 15 -14.12 -11.90 31.43
N ILE A 16 -13.99 -11.98 30.11
CA ILE A 16 -12.71 -11.98 29.43
C ILE A 16 -12.53 -10.58 28.86
N GLU A 17 -11.60 -9.84 29.42
CA GLU A 17 -11.31 -8.45 29.04
C GLU A 17 -9.92 -8.32 28.43
N PRO A 18 -9.75 -8.60 27.14
CA PRO A 18 -8.48 -8.40 26.47
C PRO A 18 -8.20 -6.91 26.30
N SER A 19 -6.97 -6.48 26.56
CA SER A 19 -6.51 -5.13 26.29
C SER A 19 -5.21 -5.15 25.50
N ALA A 20 -5.10 -4.24 24.53
CA ALA A 20 -3.88 -4.07 23.73
C ALA A 20 -3.58 -2.58 23.56
N GLY A 21 -2.29 -2.23 23.64
CA GLY A 21 -1.84 -0.87 23.37
C GLY A 21 -1.64 -0.64 21.87
N ALA A 22 -2.33 0.33 21.28
CA ALA A 22 -2.21 0.65 19.85
C ALA A 22 -0.78 1.00 19.45
N ASP A 23 -0.07 1.80 20.25
CA ASP A 23 1.31 2.19 19.95
C ASP A 23 2.28 1.00 19.99
N ARG A 24 2.10 0.09 20.94
CA ARG A 24 2.91 -1.14 21.02
C ARG A 24 2.64 -2.06 19.84
N ALA A 25 1.39 -2.22 19.43
CA ALA A 25 1.03 -3.00 18.25
C ALA A 25 1.64 -2.38 16.98
N THR A 26 1.55 -1.06 16.83
CA THR A 26 2.15 -0.34 15.70
C THR A 26 3.67 -0.56 15.66
N LEU A 27 4.36 -0.44 16.79
CA LEU A 27 5.80 -0.68 16.86
C LEU A 27 6.14 -2.14 16.48
N ALA A 28 5.37 -3.11 16.97
CA ALA A 28 5.57 -4.52 16.65
C ALA A 28 5.42 -4.79 15.14
N PHE A 29 4.40 -4.23 14.50
CA PHE A 29 4.22 -4.34 13.04
C PHE A 29 5.33 -3.66 12.25
N LEU A 30 5.83 -2.51 12.70
CA LEU A 30 6.97 -1.83 12.08
C LEU A 30 8.24 -2.68 12.16
N CYS A 31 8.54 -3.23 13.33
CA CYS A 31 9.71 -4.08 13.54
C CYS A 31 9.64 -5.37 12.72
N GLU A 32 8.47 -5.99 12.64
CA GLU A 32 8.26 -7.22 11.85
C GLU A 32 8.35 -6.96 10.34
N ALA A 33 7.81 -5.82 9.88
CA ALA A 33 7.82 -5.46 8.48
C ALA A 33 9.19 -4.99 7.97
N TYR A 34 10.06 -4.50 8.85
CA TYR A 34 11.36 -3.96 8.46
C TYR A 34 12.27 -5.06 7.90
N THR A 35 12.73 -4.85 6.68
CA THR A 35 13.59 -5.81 5.97
C THR A 35 14.65 -5.05 5.18
N GLU A 36 15.89 -5.51 5.27
CA GLU A 36 16.96 -5.10 4.37
C GLU A 36 17.21 -6.22 3.37
N ASP A 37 17.09 -5.92 2.10
CA ASP A 37 17.40 -6.84 1.02
C ASP A 37 18.28 -6.16 -0.06
N SER A 38 18.61 -6.86 -1.12
CA SER A 38 19.37 -6.34 -2.23
C SER A 38 18.58 -6.48 -3.51
N ALA A 39 18.48 -5.40 -4.26
CA ALA A 39 17.77 -5.36 -5.53
C ALA A 39 18.64 -4.72 -6.61
N PRO A 40 18.53 -5.15 -7.88
CA PRO A 40 19.21 -4.48 -8.97
C PRO A 40 18.66 -3.05 -9.15
N ASP A 41 19.55 -2.11 -9.40
CA ASP A 41 19.19 -0.75 -9.80
C ASP A 41 18.95 -0.66 -11.32
N ASP A 42 18.67 0.55 -11.81
CA ASP A 42 18.43 0.82 -13.23
C ASP A 42 19.64 0.45 -14.14
N LYS A 43 20.81 0.22 -13.56
CA LYS A 43 22.04 -0.20 -14.27
C LYS A 43 22.34 -1.68 -14.11
N GLY A 44 21.52 -2.43 -13.36
CA GLY A 44 21.72 -3.84 -13.05
C GLY A 44 22.69 -4.11 -11.91
N GLU A 45 23.18 -3.09 -11.20
CA GLU A 45 24.03 -3.25 -10.03
C GLU A 45 23.19 -3.56 -8.79
N MET A 46 23.61 -4.57 -8.01
CA MET A 46 22.93 -4.93 -6.76
C MET A 46 23.15 -3.85 -5.72
N GLN A 47 22.08 -3.21 -5.28
CA GLN A 47 22.10 -2.22 -4.24
C GLN A 47 21.24 -2.66 -3.05
N SER A 48 21.73 -2.39 -1.84
CA SER A 48 20.94 -2.59 -0.63
C SER A 48 19.71 -1.68 -0.66
N ARG A 49 18.57 -2.23 -0.28
CA ARG A 49 17.34 -1.47 -0.10
C ARG A 49 16.69 -1.82 1.24
N VAL A 50 16.07 -0.82 1.84
CA VAL A 50 15.18 -0.97 2.99
C VAL A 50 13.75 -1.09 2.49
N VAL A 51 13.02 -2.05 3.01
CA VAL A 51 11.62 -2.31 2.64
C VAL A 51 10.81 -2.55 3.90
N LEU A 52 9.66 -1.90 4.01
CA LEU A 52 8.66 -2.26 5.00
C LEU A 52 7.67 -3.24 4.38
N LYS A 53 7.83 -4.53 4.67
CA LYS A 53 6.98 -5.60 4.12
C LYS A 53 5.68 -5.76 4.90
N PHE A 54 4.91 -4.68 5.00
CA PHE A 54 3.57 -4.77 5.56
C PHE A 54 2.68 -5.67 4.71
N HIS A 55 1.83 -6.45 5.38
CA HIS A 55 0.69 -7.06 4.71
C HIS A 55 -0.15 -5.96 4.00
N PRO A 56 -0.65 -6.18 2.77
CA PRO A 56 -1.40 -5.15 2.04
C PRO A 56 -2.55 -4.53 2.84
N ARG A 57 -3.19 -5.31 3.69
CA ARG A 57 -4.25 -4.86 4.60
C ARG A 57 -3.78 -3.88 5.67
N LEU A 58 -2.51 -3.95 6.10
CA LEU A 58 -1.93 -3.08 7.14
C LEU A 58 -1.17 -1.88 6.55
N ALA A 59 -0.75 -1.96 5.29
CA ALA A 59 -0.01 -0.89 4.65
C ALA A 59 -0.78 0.44 4.69
N PRO A 60 -0.17 1.57 5.12
CA PRO A 60 -0.86 2.87 5.20
C PRO A 60 -1.38 3.35 3.85
N MET A 61 -0.56 3.20 2.80
CA MET A 61 -0.93 3.44 1.41
C MET A 61 -1.00 2.10 0.67
N LYS A 62 -2.12 1.82 0.02
CA LYS A 62 -2.33 0.54 -0.68
C LYS A 62 -1.67 0.53 -2.04
N ALA A 63 -1.64 1.68 -2.69
CA ALA A 63 -1.04 1.85 -4.00
C ALA A 63 -0.38 3.23 -4.15
N ALA A 64 0.51 3.34 -5.13
CA ALA A 64 1.05 4.62 -5.58
C ALA A 64 0.89 4.74 -7.10
N VAL A 65 0.51 5.92 -7.58
CA VAL A 65 0.40 6.23 -9.01
C VAL A 65 1.57 7.13 -9.42
N LEU A 66 2.33 6.67 -10.40
CA LEU A 66 3.61 7.25 -10.80
C LEU A 66 3.64 7.50 -12.32
N PRO A 67 3.44 8.74 -12.81
CA PRO A 67 3.65 9.02 -14.22
C PRO A 67 5.13 8.82 -14.60
N LEU A 68 5.42 8.11 -15.67
CA LEU A 68 6.80 7.81 -16.08
C LEU A 68 7.60 9.10 -16.33
N VAL A 69 7.02 10.03 -17.10
CA VAL A 69 7.58 11.35 -17.37
C VAL A 69 6.53 12.45 -17.18
N LYS A 70 6.99 13.71 -17.04
CA LYS A 70 6.12 14.89 -16.88
C LYS A 70 5.78 15.55 -18.20
N LYS A 71 5.46 14.77 -19.22
CA LYS A 71 5.18 15.24 -20.58
C LYS A 71 4.04 14.43 -21.20
N ASP A 72 3.57 14.90 -22.32
CA ASP A 72 2.69 14.17 -23.24
C ASP A 72 1.33 13.74 -22.64
N GLY A 73 0.81 14.48 -21.64
CA GLY A 73 -0.48 14.14 -21.02
C GLY A 73 -0.43 13.02 -19.96
N MET A 74 0.76 12.45 -19.68
CA MET A 74 0.89 11.37 -18.68
C MET A 74 0.55 11.81 -17.25
N PRO A 75 0.96 13.01 -16.77
CA PRO A 75 0.56 13.47 -15.44
C PRO A 75 -0.94 13.63 -15.29
N GLU A 76 -1.62 14.16 -16.32
CA GLU A 76 -3.08 14.34 -16.34
C GLU A 76 -3.79 12.99 -16.27
N LYS A 77 -3.37 12.02 -17.10
CA LYS A 77 -3.90 10.64 -17.05
C LYS A 77 -3.61 9.96 -15.71
N ALA A 78 -2.42 10.16 -15.16
CA ALA A 78 -2.07 9.63 -13.85
C ALA A 78 -2.93 10.24 -12.72
N GLN A 79 -3.29 11.53 -12.82
CA GLN A 79 -4.21 12.18 -11.88
C GLN A 79 -5.65 11.63 -12.00
N GLU A 80 -6.11 11.33 -13.21
CA GLU A 80 -7.39 10.68 -13.45
C GLU A 80 -7.43 9.31 -12.75
N ILE A 81 -6.44 8.46 -13.03
CA ILE A 81 -6.30 7.12 -12.42
C ILE A 81 -6.16 7.23 -10.88
N TYR A 82 -5.37 8.19 -10.38
CA TYR A 82 -5.26 8.46 -8.95
C TYR A 82 -6.61 8.81 -8.33
N GLY A 83 -7.40 9.68 -8.98
CA GLY A 83 -8.73 10.07 -8.53
C GLY A 83 -9.70 8.88 -8.46
N GLU A 84 -9.58 7.95 -9.39
CA GLU A 84 -10.37 6.72 -9.42
C GLU A 84 -9.97 5.75 -8.29
N LEU A 85 -8.69 5.40 -8.19
CA LEU A 85 -8.21 4.50 -7.13
C LEU A 85 -8.51 5.03 -5.73
N LYS A 86 -8.38 6.35 -5.52
CA LYS A 86 -8.64 7.00 -4.23
C LYS A 86 -10.06 6.81 -3.70
N ARG A 87 -11.03 6.49 -4.56
CA ARG A 87 -12.42 6.17 -4.16
C ARG A 87 -12.51 4.81 -3.45
N HIS A 88 -11.51 3.95 -3.63
CA HIS A 88 -11.52 2.57 -3.17
C HIS A 88 -10.61 2.34 -1.96
N PHE A 89 -9.42 2.97 -1.96
CA PHE A 89 -8.43 2.79 -0.89
C PHE A 89 -7.45 3.96 -0.83
N PRO A 90 -6.64 4.09 0.25
CA PRO A 90 -5.58 5.10 0.34
C PRO A 90 -4.52 4.92 -0.75
N VAL A 91 -4.30 5.96 -1.54
CA VAL A 91 -3.35 5.98 -2.67
C VAL A 91 -2.42 7.19 -2.55
N PHE A 92 -1.18 7.02 -2.96
CA PHE A 92 -0.18 8.08 -3.04
C PHE A 92 0.08 8.45 -4.50
N TYR A 93 0.33 9.72 -4.77
CA TYR A 93 0.73 10.21 -6.08
C TYR A 93 2.11 10.85 -5.99
N ASP A 94 3.04 10.50 -6.88
CA ASP A 94 4.36 11.11 -6.92
C ASP A 94 4.87 11.23 -8.37
N GLU A 95 5.35 12.41 -8.70
CA GLU A 95 5.95 12.73 -10.00
C GLU A 95 7.37 13.32 -9.86
N LYS A 96 7.94 13.31 -8.64
CA LYS A 96 9.25 13.92 -8.37
C LYS A 96 10.37 12.90 -8.48
N ALA A 97 11.40 13.21 -9.26
CA ALA A 97 12.57 12.39 -9.55
C ALA A 97 12.29 11.20 -10.51
N ALA A 98 13.32 10.41 -10.82
CA ALA A 98 13.22 9.22 -11.68
C ALA A 98 12.34 8.14 -11.06
N VAL A 99 11.68 7.34 -11.89
CA VAL A 99 10.72 6.32 -11.46
C VAL A 99 11.34 5.29 -10.50
N GLY A 100 12.58 4.87 -10.71
CA GLY A 100 13.28 3.94 -9.82
C GLY A 100 13.44 4.49 -8.40
N ARG A 101 13.74 5.80 -8.23
CA ARG A 101 13.80 6.44 -6.92
C ARG A 101 12.43 6.54 -6.25
N ARG A 102 11.36 6.70 -7.05
CA ARG A 102 9.99 6.71 -6.54
C ARG A 102 9.57 5.33 -6.05
N TYR A 103 9.91 4.28 -6.78
CA TYR A 103 9.70 2.91 -6.32
C TYR A 103 10.38 2.64 -4.98
N ARG A 104 11.66 3.04 -4.82
CA ARG A 104 12.37 2.88 -3.54
C ARG A 104 11.69 3.59 -2.38
N ARG A 105 11.23 4.83 -2.57
CA ARG A 105 10.44 5.54 -1.55
C ARG A 105 9.17 4.80 -1.17
N MET A 106 8.49 4.19 -2.14
CA MET A 106 7.28 3.41 -1.87
C MET A 106 7.60 2.08 -1.17
N ASP A 107 8.69 1.44 -1.53
CA ASP A 107 9.20 0.25 -0.84
C ASP A 107 9.55 0.57 0.63
N GLU A 108 10.24 1.68 0.88
CA GLU A 108 10.55 2.19 2.23
C GLU A 108 9.29 2.59 3.02
N ALA A 109 8.29 3.17 2.37
CA ALA A 109 7.01 3.51 2.98
C ALA A 109 6.09 2.31 3.21
N GLY A 110 6.46 1.14 2.66
CA GLY A 110 5.67 -0.09 2.80
C GLY A 110 4.47 -0.18 1.89
N THR A 111 4.41 0.61 0.80
CA THR A 111 3.33 0.57 -0.18
C THR A 111 3.44 -0.70 -1.04
N PRO A 112 2.44 -1.60 -1.03
CA PRO A 112 2.55 -2.92 -1.68
C PRO A 112 2.51 -2.85 -3.21
N PHE A 113 1.84 -1.86 -3.79
CA PHE A 113 1.62 -1.76 -5.23
C PHE A 113 1.99 -0.39 -5.78
N CYS A 114 2.66 -0.37 -6.93
CA CYS A 114 2.93 0.86 -7.68
C CYS A 114 2.37 0.72 -9.11
N LEU A 115 1.58 1.70 -9.53
CA LEU A 115 1.06 1.79 -10.88
C LEU A 115 1.86 2.83 -11.65
N THR A 116 2.49 2.43 -12.73
CA THR A 116 3.21 3.34 -13.61
C THR A 116 2.38 3.64 -14.83
N VAL A 117 2.21 4.94 -15.08
CA VAL A 117 1.51 5.49 -16.24
C VAL A 117 2.57 5.93 -17.26
N ASP A 118 2.53 5.35 -18.44
CA ASP A 118 3.47 5.58 -19.54
C ASP A 118 2.76 5.97 -20.84
N GLY A 119 3.49 6.01 -21.96
CA GLY A 119 2.93 6.40 -23.25
C GLY A 119 1.86 5.45 -23.76
N ASP A 120 2.00 4.16 -23.52
CA ASP A 120 1.02 3.16 -23.95
C ASP A 120 -0.29 3.29 -23.17
N THR A 121 -0.23 3.72 -21.89
CA THR A 121 -1.41 4.00 -21.06
C THR A 121 -2.34 5.04 -21.73
N LEU A 122 -1.80 5.98 -22.47
CA LEU A 122 -2.60 7.02 -23.15
C LEU A 122 -3.40 6.46 -24.32
N SER A 123 -2.97 5.34 -24.90
CA SER A 123 -3.59 4.75 -26.09
C SER A 123 -4.51 3.56 -25.78
N ASP A 124 -4.15 2.74 -24.80
CA ASP A 124 -4.82 1.47 -24.53
C ASP A 124 -5.41 1.32 -23.11
N ASP A 125 -5.30 2.39 -22.30
CA ASP A 125 -5.80 2.43 -20.91
C ASP A 125 -5.21 1.34 -20.00
N THR A 126 -3.99 0.89 -20.30
CA THR A 126 -3.28 -0.08 -19.49
C THR A 126 -2.22 0.59 -18.62
N VAL A 127 -1.92 0.01 -17.47
CA VAL A 127 -0.90 0.47 -16.53
C VAL A 127 0.08 -0.64 -16.20
N THR A 128 1.30 -0.28 -15.86
CA THR A 128 2.25 -1.24 -15.32
C THR A 128 2.09 -1.32 -13.81
N LEU A 129 1.55 -2.45 -13.32
CA LEU A 129 1.45 -2.77 -11.91
C LEU A 129 2.75 -3.44 -11.45
N ARG A 130 3.42 -2.84 -10.47
CA ARG A 130 4.61 -3.40 -9.81
C ARG A 130 4.27 -3.79 -8.38
N GLU A 131 4.60 -5.02 -8.03
CA GLU A 131 4.53 -5.53 -6.66
C GLU A 131 5.83 -5.22 -5.89
N ARG A 132 5.70 -4.74 -4.65
CA ARG A 132 6.83 -4.41 -3.77
C ARG A 132 7.72 -5.61 -3.46
N ASP A 133 7.13 -6.74 -3.10
CA ASP A 133 7.85 -7.88 -2.53
C ASP A 133 8.54 -8.71 -3.62
N SER A 134 7.85 -9.03 -4.69
CA SER A 134 8.38 -9.79 -5.82
C SER A 134 9.13 -8.93 -6.84
N MET A 135 8.93 -7.60 -6.82
CA MET A 135 9.35 -6.63 -7.84
C MET A 135 8.81 -6.95 -9.24
N LYS A 136 7.90 -7.91 -9.34
CA LYS A 136 7.30 -8.31 -10.60
C LYS A 136 6.46 -7.16 -11.15
N GLN A 137 6.57 -6.95 -12.45
CA GLN A 137 5.79 -5.98 -13.18
C GLN A 137 4.84 -6.70 -14.15
N SER A 138 3.60 -6.30 -14.14
CA SER A 138 2.54 -6.84 -15.00
C SER A 138 1.82 -5.69 -15.70
N ARG A 139 1.50 -5.87 -16.97
CA ARG A 139 0.67 -4.90 -17.72
C ARG A 139 -0.79 -5.31 -17.59
N LEU A 140 -1.62 -4.43 -17.06
CA LEU A 140 -3.03 -4.67 -16.78
C LEU A 140 -3.86 -3.44 -17.18
N LYS A 141 -5.14 -3.64 -17.47
CA LYS A 141 -6.09 -2.53 -17.55
C LYS A 141 -6.28 -1.91 -16.18
N VAL A 142 -6.67 -0.63 -16.14
CA VAL A 142 -6.87 0.09 -14.87
C VAL A 142 -7.85 -0.64 -13.96
N ASP A 143 -8.98 -1.10 -14.49
CA ASP A 143 -9.99 -1.85 -13.73
C ASP A 143 -9.45 -3.17 -13.16
N GLU A 144 -8.67 -3.91 -13.97
CA GLU A 144 -8.03 -5.17 -13.55
C GLU A 144 -7.01 -4.93 -12.43
N ALA A 145 -6.25 -3.83 -12.52
CA ALA A 145 -5.30 -3.44 -11.48
C ALA A 145 -6.02 -3.07 -10.17
N ILE A 146 -7.14 -2.35 -10.24
CA ILE A 146 -7.98 -2.03 -9.06
C ILE A 146 -8.49 -3.32 -8.42
N GLN A 147 -8.99 -4.26 -9.22
CA GLN A 147 -9.52 -5.53 -8.73
C GLN A 147 -8.41 -6.37 -8.07
N ALA A 148 -7.24 -6.49 -8.70
CA ALA A 148 -6.10 -7.22 -8.14
C ALA A 148 -5.63 -6.65 -6.80
N ILE A 149 -5.59 -5.31 -6.66
CA ILE A 149 -5.24 -4.65 -5.40
C ILE A 149 -6.29 -4.92 -4.32
N ARG A 150 -7.59 -4.87 -4.66
CA ARG A 150 -8.68 -5.19 -3.74
C ARG A 150 -8.58 -6.62 -3.21
N GLU A 151 -8.41 -7.59 -4.10
CA GLU A 151 -8.25 -8.99 -3.72
C GLU A 151 -7.07 -9.20 -2.76
N ALA A 152 -5.94 -8.51 -3.00
CA ALA A 152 -4.79 -8.57 -2.12
C ALA A 152 -4.99 -7.88 -0.76
N ILE A 153 -5.92 -6.90 -0.66
CA ILE A 153 -6.27 -6.23 0.60
C ILE A 153 -7.24 -7.08 1.41
N ASP A 154 -8.16 -7.79 0.73
CA ASP A 154 -9.24 -8.54 1.37
C ASP A 154 -8.81 -9.94 1.82
N CYS A 155 -7.69 -10.46 1.27
CA CYS A 155 -7.05 -11.70 1.72
C CYS A 155 -6.39 -11.53 3.10
#